data_233230f7967be3626e718cc6543ec500
#
_entry.id   233230f7967be3626e718cc6543ec500
#
_cell.length_a   1.000
_cell.length_b   1.000
_cell.length_c   1.000
_cell.angle_alpha   90.00
_cell.angle_beta   90.00
_cell.angle_gamma   90.00
#
_symmetry.space_group_name_H-M   'P 1'
#
loop_
_entity.id
_entity.type
_entity.pdbx_description
1 polymer ?
#
loop_
_entity_poly.entity_id
_entity_poly.type
_entity_poly.pdbx_seq_one_letter_code
_entity_poly.pdbx_strand_id
1 'polypeptide(L)'
;MTEFKPIKEGKVREIYDNGDSLIMVATDRISAFDVILKNKVTKKGTVLTQMSKFWFDYTRDLLPNHMLSVDVQDMPEFFRQPQFTGNSMMCRKLTMLPIECIVRGYITGSGWASYQKTGKVCGIQLPEGLQESDKLPEPIYTPSTKAEIGDHDENISYEQSIDVLEKKFPGHGLEYATKLRDYTCLLYTSPSPR
;
A
#
# COMPACT_ATOMS: atom_id res chain seq x y z
N MET A 1 -16.57 -14.49 26.29
CA MET A 1 -15.64 -13.74 25.43
C MET A 1 -16.33 -13.48 24.10
N THR A 2 -16.35 -12.25 23.63
CA THR A 2 -16.88 -11.94 22.31
C THR A 2 -15.94 -12.60 21.28
N GLU A 3 -16.47 -13.51 20.47
CA GLU A 3 -15.70 -14.17 19.43
C GLU A 3 -15.50 -13.18 18.28
N PHE A 4 -14.25 -12.73 18.06
CA PHE A 4 -13.90 -11.91 16.91
C PHE A 4 -13.67 -12.79 15.70
N LYS A 5 -14.49 -12.57 14.66
CA LYS A 5 -14.25 -13.17 13.32
C LYS A 5 -13.75 -12.09 12.39
N PRO A 6 -12.77 -12.37 11.52
CA PRO A 6 -12.33 -11.39 10.54
C PRO A 6 -13.47 -11.04 9.58
N ILE A 7 -13.70 -9.75 9.38
CA ILE A 7 -14.64 -9.26 8.36
C ILE A 7 -14.06 -9.36 6.95
N LYS A 8 -12.74 -9.48 6.86
CA LYS A 8 -12.03 -9.71 5.59
C LYS A 8 -10.75 -10.49 5.85
N GLU A 9 -10.58 -11.58 5.11
CA GLU A 9 -9.33 -12.32 5.04
C GLU A 9 -8.67 -12.06 3.67
N GLY A 10 -7.55 -11.33 3.69
CA GLY A 10 -6.72 -11.13 2.52
C GLY A 10 -5.65 -12.23 2.41
N LYS A 11 -4.87 -12.19 1.34
CA LYS A 11 -3.79 -13.16 1.09
C LYS A 11 -2.81 -13.26 2.26
N VAL A 12 -2.50 -12.13 2.91
CA VAL A 12 -1.48 -12.02 3.98
C VAL A 12 -1.93 -11.21 5.19
N ARG A 13 -3.17 -10.74 5.23
CA ARG A 13 -3.73 -9.95 6.34
C ARG A 13 -5.15 -10.40 6.66
N GLU A 14 -5.51 -10.20 7.92
CA GLU A 14 -6.87 -10.36 8.43
C GLU A 14 -7.33 -9.03 9.01
N ILE A 15 -8.59 -8.68 8.78
CA ILE A 15 -9.17 -7.42 9.24
C ILE A 15 -10.38 -7.76 10.11
N TYR A 16 -10.39 -7.18 11.30
CA TYR A 16 -11.46 -7.35 12.30
C TYR A 16 -12.14 -6.01 12.53
N ASP A 17 -13.45 -6.05 12.68
CA ASP A 17 -14.23 -4.89 13.09
C ASP A 17 -14.16 -4.74 14.63
N ASN A 18 -13.80 -3.56 15.09
CA ASN A 18 -13.73 -3.21 16.50
C ASN A 18 -14.63 -1.99 16.81
N GLY A 19 -15.83 -1.94 16.23
CA GLY A 19 -16.75 -0.80 16.41
C GLY A 19 -16.26 0.45 15.66
N ASP A 20 -15.71 1.41 16.36
CA ASP A 20 -15.22 2.67 15.79
C ASP A 20 -13.85 2.54 15.11
N SER A 21 -13.20 1.39 15.22
CA SER A 21 -11.88 1.12 14.66
C SER A 21 -11.83 -0.22 13.93
N LEU A 22 -10.71 -0.49 13.29
CA LEU A 22 -10.36 -1.78 12.71
C LEU A 22 -9.12 -2.33 13.42
N ILE A 23 -9.04 -3.65 13.55
CA ILE A 23 -7.79 -4.31 13.93
C ILE A 23 -7.30 -5.10 12.72
N MET A 24 -6.11 -4.74 12.24
CA MET A 24 -5.43 -5.41 11.14
C MET A 24 -4.36 -6.33 11.69
N VAL A 25 -4.43 -7.61 11.36
CA VAL A 25 -3.44 -8.62 11.76
C VAL A 25 -2.65 -9.02 10.53
N ALA A 26 -1.36 -8.70 10.51
CA ALA A 26 -0.45 -9.18 9.48
C ALA A 26 -0.04 -10.62 9.81
N THR A 27 -0.22 -11.52 8.85
CA THR A 27 0.11 -12.94 9.03
C THR A 27 1.48 -13.28 8.47
N ASP A 28 2.00 -14.44 8.87
CA ASP A 28 3.24 -15.00 8.33
C ASP A 28 3.05 -15.70 6.97
N ARG A 29 1.83 -15.67 6.43
CA ARG A 29 1.54 -16.18 5.07
C ARG A 29 2.31 -15.38 4.02
N ILE A 30 2.76 -16.05 2.97
CA ILE A 30 3.33 -15.45 1.76
C ILE A 30 2.45 -15.77 0.56
N SER A 31 2.41 -14.84 -0.38
CA SER A 31 1.68 -15.00 -1.63
C SER A 31 2.59 -14.63 -2.80
N ALA A 32 2.55 -15.43 -3.85
CA ALA A 32 3.22 -15.15 -5.12
C ALA A 32 2.28 -15.52 -6.25
N PHE A 33 2.23 -14.69 -7.29
CA PHE A 33 1.34 -14.87 -8.45
C PHE A 33 -0.12 -15.14 -8.02
N ASP A 34 -0.59 -14.36 -7.05
CA ASP A 34 -1.93 -14.43 -6.45
C ASP A 34 -2.26 -15.74 -5.70
N VAL A 35 -1.31 -16.64 -5.57
CA VAL A 35 -1.45 -17.90 -4.82
C VAL A 35 -0.83 -17.76 -3.43
N ILE A 36 -1.58 -18.15 -2.39
CA ILE A 36 -1.06 -18.28 -1.03
C ILE A 36 -0.22 -19.55 -0.96
N LEU A 37 1.08 -19.40 -0.67
CA LEU A 37 2.00 -20.53 -0.56
C LEU A 37 1.75 -21.31 0.74
N LYS A 38 2.01 -22.62 0.70
CA LYS A 38 1.86 -23.51 1.87
C LYS A 38 2.83 -23.15 2.99
N ASN A 39 4.04 -22.71 2.64
CA ASN A 39 5.07 -22.32 3.61
C ASN A 39 4.78 -20.92 4.15
N LYS A 40 5.07 -20.71 5.43
CA LYS A 40 5.03 -19.42 6.11
C LYS A 40 6.46 -18.93 6.36
N VAL A 41 6.61 -17.61 6.45
CA VAL A 41 7.88 -16.99 6.88
C VAL A 41 7.70 -16.48 8.30
N THR A 42 8.31 -17.16 9.24
CA THR A 42 8.21 -16.86 10.67
C THR A 42 8.53 -15.40 10.97
N LYS A 43 7.68 -14.74 11.75
CA LYS A 43 7.75 -13.32 12.12
C LYS A 43 7.61 -12.31 10.97
N LYS A 44 7.25 -12.74 9.75
CA LYS A 44 6.99 -11.80 8.64
C LYS A 44 5.92 -10.78 9.01
N GLY A 45 4.80 -11.21 9.63
CA GLY A 45 3.74 -10.32 10.08
C GLY A 45 4.24 -9.29 11.08
N THR A 46 5.05 -9.69 12.03
CA THR A 46 5.68 -8.79 13.01
C THR A 46 6.58 -7.76 12.33
N VAL A 47 7.49 -8.21 11.46
CA VAL A 47 8.40 -7.29 10.74
C VAL A 47 7.62 -6.27 9.94
N LEU A 48 6.60 -6.68 9.18
CA LEU A 48 5.80 -5.77 8.36
C LEU A 48 5.01 -4.76 9.21
N THR A 49 4.47 -5.18 10.36
CA THR A 49 3.75 -4.27 11.26
C THR A 49 4.70 -3.24 11.87
N GLN A 50 5.89 -3.66 12.33
CA GLN A 50 6.87 -2.74 12.90
C GLN A 50 7.46 -1.78 11.85
N MET A 51 7.69 -2.23 10.63
CA MET A 51 8.06 -1.35 9.52
C MET A 51 6.97 -0.32 9.23
N SER A 52 5.70 -0.74 9.20
CA SER A 52 4.57 0.19 9.00
C SER A 52 4.51 1.21 10.14
N LYS A 53 4.65 0.78 11.41
CA LYS A 53 4.73 1.67 12.56
C LYS A 53 5.84 2.70 12.41
N PHE A 54 7.06 2.25 12.07
CA PHE A 54 8.19 3.15 11.84
C PHE A 54 7.85 4.25 10.81
N TRP A 55 7.31 3.86 9.65
CA TRP A 55 6.98 4.82 8.60
C TRP A 55 5.84 5.75 9.00
N PHE A 56 4.81 5.28 9.68
CA PHE A 56 3.72 6.13 10.18
C PHE A 56 4.20 7.13 11.23
N ASP A 57 5.11 6.73 12.12
CA ASP A 57 5.72 7.63 13.10
C ASP A 57 6.65 8.65 12.41
N TYR A 58 7.47 8.20 11.47
CA TYR A 58 8.42 9.04 10.73
C TYR A 58 7.73 10.10 9.88
N THR A 59 6.58 9.76 9.29
CA THR A 59 5.86 10.65 8.36
C THR A 59 4.68 11.38 8.99
N ARG A 60 4.45 11.26 10.27
CA ARG A 60 3.27 11.82 10.96
C ARG A 60 3.11 13.33 10.81
N ASP A 61 4.22 14.05 10.70
CA ASP A 61 4.23 15.51 10.53
C ASP A 61 3.99 15.94 9.07
N LEU A 62 4.10 15.01 8.13
CA LEU A 62 3.85 15.21 6.70
C LEU A 62 2.39 14.92 6.33
N LEU A 63 1.85 13.82 6.84
CA LEU A 63 0.51 13.35 6.55
C LEU A 63 -0.08 12.61 7.75
N PRO A 64 -1.27 13.00 8.24
CA PRO A 64 -1.99 12.20 9.20
C PRO A 64 -2.23 10.79 8.68
N ASN A 65 -2.02 9.78 9.53
CA ASN A 65 -2.22 8.39 9.17
C ASN A 65 -3.34 7.73 9.98
N HIS A 66 -3.69 6.50 9.64
CA HIS A 66 -4.80 5.77 10.25
C HIS A 66 -4.41 4.96 11.49
N MET A 67 -3.12 4.82 11.79
CA MET A 67 -2.65 4.05 12.95
C MET A 67 -3.09 4.70 14.26
N LEU A 68 -3.71 3.92 15.14
CA LEU A 68 -4.04 4.31 16.51
C LEU A 68 -3.06 3.71 17.50
N SER A 69 -2.84 2.39 17.44
CA SER A 69 -1.89 1.69 18.29
C SER A 69 -1.40 0.38 17.64
N VAL A 70 -0.22 -0.06 18.03
CA VAL A 70 0.30 -1.43 17.76
C VAL A 70 0.49 -2.23 19.04
N ASP A 71 0.16 -1.65 20.19
CA ASP A 71 0.17 -2.37 21.46
C ASP A 71 -1.14 -3.15 21.63
N VAL A 72 -1.04 -4.46 21.80
CA VAL A 72 -2.21 -5.31 22.04
C VAL A 72 -2.90 -5.03 23.35
N GLN A 73 -2.26 -4.32 24.29
CA GLN A 73 -2.90 -3.90 25.53
C GLN A 73 -3.98 -2.82 25.32
N ASP A 74 -3.88 -2.04 24.24
CA ASP A 74 -4.86 -1.05 23.83
C ASP A 74 -6.04 -1.68 23.07
N MET A 75 -5.97 -2.99 22.77
CA MET A 75 -6.95 -3.73 21.99
C MET A 75 -7.85 -4.58 22.90
N PRO A 76 -9.02 -5.05 22.40
CA PRO A 76 -9.84 -6.00 23.14
C PRO A 76 -9.07 -7.23 23.61
N GLU A 77 -9.53 -7.84 24.73
CA GLU A 77 -8.85 -8.98 25.36
C GLU A 77 -8.54 -10.12 24.40
N PHE A 78 -9.40 -10.36 23.41
CA PHE A 78 -9.17 -11.38 22.36
C PHE A 78 -7.82 -11.22 21.67
N PHE A 79 -7.34 -9.98 21.43
CA PHE A 79 -6.09 -9.70 20.75
C PHE A 79 -4.86 -9.65 21.66
N ARG A 80 -5.02 -9.81 22.98
CA ARG A 80 -3.90 -9.83 23.94
C ARG A 80 -3.18 -11.17 24.02
N GLN A 81 -3.57 -12.13 23.18
CA GLN A 81 -2.94 -13.44 23.09
C GLN A 81 -1.60 -13.36 22.33
N PRO A 82 -0.63 -14.24 22.64
CA PRO A 82 0.73 -14.19 22.08
C PRO A 82 0.78 -14.16 20.53
N GLN A 83 -0.16 -14.81 19.85
CA GLN A 83 -0.19 -14.87 18.38
C GLN A 83 -0.50 -13.52 17.72
N PHE A 84 -1.03 -12.55 18.45
CA PHE A 84 -1.36 -11.22 17.95
C PHE A 84 -0.30 -10.16 18.33
N THR A 85 0.63 -10.53 19.21
CA THR A 85 1.65 -9.60 19.70
C THR A 85 2.65 -9.23 18.62
N GLY A 86 2.77 -7.93 18.37
CA GLY A 86 3.73 -7.35 17.42
C GLY A 86 3.32 -7.37 15.95
N ASN A 87 2.29 -8.13 15.58
CA ASN A 87 1.77 -8.23 14.21
C ASN A 87 0.36 -7.64 14.03
N SER A 88 -0.20 -7.04 15.08
CA SER A 88 -1.51 -6.38 15.09
C SER A 88 -1.37 -4.87 15.11
N MET A 89 -2.30 -4.19 14.45
CA MET A 89 -2.40 -2.74 14.40
C MET A 89 -3.86 -2.32 14.50
N MET A 90 -4.17 -1.48 15.48
CA MET A 90 -5.47 -0.83 15.58
C MET A 90 -5.47 0.43 14.72
N CYS A 91 -6.48 0.59 13.88
CA CYS A 91 -6.56 1.64 12.88
C CYS A 91 -7.91 2.35 12.89
N ARG A 92 -7.94 3.61 12.51
CA ARG A 92 -9.18 4.33 12.20
C ARG A 92 -9.86 3.72 10.98
N LYS A 93 -11.19 3.71 10.98
CA LYS A 93 -11.97 3.41 9.77
C LYS A 93 -11.92 4.60 8.84
N LEU A 94 -11.32 4.43 7.66
CA LEU A 94 -11.22 5.47 6.63
C LEU A 94 -11.73 4.93 5.30
N THR A 95 -12.23 5.85 4.48
CA THR A 95 -12.57 5.55 3.08
C THR A 95 -11.30 5.48 2.25
N MET A 96 -11.05 4.35 1.62
CA MET A 96 -9.86 4.16 0.78
C MET A 96 -10.03 4.89 -0.57
N LEU A 97 -8.97 5.56 -0.99
CA LEU A 97 -8.85 6.07 -2.34
C LEU A 97 -8.63 4.89 -3.31
N PRO A 98 -9.20 4.94 -4.54
CA PRO A 98 -9.13 3.83 -5.50
C PRO A 98 -7.84 3.86 -6.35
N ILE A 99 -6.76 4.40 -5.83
CA ILE A 99 -5.48 4.58 -6.50
C ILE A 99 -4.37 3.93 -5.67
N GLU A 100 -3.55 3.13 -6.32
CA GLU A 100 -2.26 2.71 -5.76
C GLU A 100 -1.16 3.65 -6.26
N CYS A 101 -0.36 4.16 -5.32
CA CYS A 101 0.66 5.16 -5.59
C CYS A 101 2.04 4.50 -5.61
N ILE A 102 2.70 4.54 -6.75
CA ILE A 102 4.01 3.93 -6.95
C ILE A 102 4.96 4.99 -7.52
N VAL A 103 6.17 5.09 -6.97
CA VAL A 103 7.28 5.83 -7.57
C VAL A 103 8.36 4.86 -8.01
N ARG A 104 8.81 4.99 -9.24
CA ARG A 104 9.83 4.12 -9.83
C ARG A 104 11.11 4.92 -10.08
N GLY A 105 12.22 4.46 -9.51
CA GLY A 105 13.56 4.96 -9.85
C GLY A 105 14.31 4.02 -10.80
N TYR A 106 13.74 2.84 -11.06
CA TYR A 106 14.26 1.81 -11.95
C TYR A 106 13.13 1.26 -12.80
N ILE A 107 13.45 0.85 -14.03
CA ILE A 107 12.47 0.32 -14.98
C ILE A 107 12.37 -1.20 -14.88
N THR A 108 11.33 -1.72 -14.22
CA THR A 108 11.10 -3.16 -14.00
C THR A 108 9.63 -3.53 -14.10
N GLY A 109 9.33 -4.82 -14.18
CA GLY A 109 7.98 -5.38 -14.08
C GLY A 109 6.99 -4.77 -15.08
N SER A 110 5.80 -4.36 -14.62
CA SER A 110 4.77 -3.77 -15.50
C SER A 110 5.22 -2.48 -16.19
N GLY A 111 6.11 -1.70 -15.55
CA GLY A 111 6.72 -0.52 -16.15
C GLY A 111 7.61 -0.89 -17.32
N TRP A 112 8.46 -1.91 -17.19
CA TRP A 112 9.29 -2.42 -18.26
C TRP A 112 8.44 -2.95 -19.43
N ALA A 113 7.44 -3.76 -19.14
CA ALA A 113 6.53 -4.28 -20.17
C ALA A 113 5.80 -3.18 -20.95
N SER A 114 5.41 -2.08 -20.28
CA SER A 114 4.82 -0.91 -20.93
C SER A 114 5.83 -0.17 -21.81
N TYR A 115 7.04 0.07 -21.28
CA TYR A 115 8.11 0.73 -22.02
C TYR A 115 8.50 -0.02 -23.29
N GLN A 116 8.66 -1.35 -23.23
CA GLN A 116 8.97 -2.16 -24.41
C GLN A 116 7.93 -2.02 -25.53
N LYS A 117 6.66 -1.83 -25.18
CA LYS A 117 5.57 -1.71 -26.16
C LYS A 117 5.44 -0.32 -26.75
N THR A 118 5.67 0.72 -25.96
CA THR A 118 5.25 2.09 -26.31
C THR A 118 6.33 3.15 -26.11
N GLY A 119 7.46 2.82 -25.49
CA GLY A 119 8.46 3.79 -25.03
C GLY A 119 7.99 4.64 -23.86
N LYS A 120 6.78 4.35 -23.31
CA LYS A 120 6.15 5.14 -22.25
C LYS A 120 5.77 4.29 -21.05
N VAL A 121 5.70 4.93 -19.89
CA VAL A 121 5.13 4.35 -18.64
C VAL A 121 4.16 5.35 -18.05
N CYS A 122 2.90 4.98 -17.85
CA CYS A 122 1.85 5.85 -17.31
C CYS A 122 1.74 7.21 -18.04
N GLY A 123 1.89 7.20 -19.38
CA GLY A 123 1.88 8.40 -20.21
C GLY A 123 3.21 9.16 -20.29
N ILE A 124 4.19 8.86 -19.43
CA ILE A 124 5.50 9.51 -19.38
C ILE A 124 6.42 8.90 -20.45
N GLN A 125 6.92 9.74 -21.37
CA GLN A 125 7.91 9.32 -22.36
C GLN A 125 9.26 9.12 -21.67
N LEU A 126 9.86 7.96 -21.88
CA LEU A 126 11.20 7.64 -21.37
C LEU A 126 12.25 7.70 -22.47
N PRO A 127 13.54 7.88 -22.12
CA PRO A 127 14.64 7.80 -23.07
C PRO A 127 14.67 6.47 -23.84
N GLU A 128 15.14 6.51 -25.07
CA GLU A 128 15.35 5.29 -25.85
C GLU A 128 16.56 4.50 -25.34
N GLY A 129 16.54 3.19 -25.57
CA GLY A 129 17.66 2.30 -25.27
C GLY A 129 17.78 1.82 -23.85
N LEU A 130 16.79 2.11 -22.97
CA LEU A 130 16.75 1.55 -21.63
C LEU A 130 16.63 0.03 -21.66
N GLN A 131 17.32 -0.64 -20.74
CA GLN A 131 17.24 -2.07 -20.49
C GLN A 131 16.46 -2.35 -19.21
N GLU A 132 16.02 -3.60 -19.03
CA GLU A 132 15.35 -4.00 -17.80
C GLU A 132 16.28 -3.81 -16.59
N SER A 133 15.74 -3.21 -15.54
CA SER A 133 16.45 -2.83 -14.32
C SER A 133 17.35 -1.60 -14.43
N ASP A 134 17.36 -0.89 -15.56
CA ASP A 134 18.09 0.37 -15.65
C ASP A 134 17.53 1.41 -14.68
N LYS A 135 18.44 2.23 -14.13
CA LYS A 135 18.08 3.39 -13.34
C LYS A 135 17.52 4.47 -14.25
N LEU A 136 16.36 5.00 -13.87
CA LEU A 136 15.78 6.14 -14.59
C LEU A 136 16.56 7.43 -14.32
N PRO A 137 16.64 8.36 -15.28
CA PRO A 137 17.26 9.67 -15.08
C PRO A 137 16.66 10.42 -13.90
N GLU A 138 15.34 10.35 -13.76
CA GLU A 138 14.57 10.87 -12.65
C GLU A 138 13.52 9.85 -12.19
N PRO A 139 13.20 9.79 -10.88
CA PRO A 139 12.08 8.96 -10.42
C PRO A 139 10.75 9.44 -11.03
N ILE A 140 9.93 8.50 -11.45
CA ILE A 140 8.63 8.78 -12.06
C ILE A 140 7.49 8.30 -11.17
N TYR A 141 6.41 9.08 -11.09
CA TYR A 141 5.16 8.68 -10.45
C TYR A 141 4.30 7.87 -11.41
N THR A 142 4.00 6.63 -11.03
CA THR A 142 3.31 5.65 -11.87
C THR A 142 2.11 5.06 -11.12
N PRO A 143 1.00 5.82 -11.05
CA PRO A 143 -0.20 5.33 -10.37
C PRO A 143 -0.84 4.16 -11.10
N SER A 144 -1.58 3.34 -10.35
CA SER A 144 -2.48 2.33 -10.90
C SER A 144 -3.86 2.43 -10.26
N THR A 145 -4.88 1.96 -10.95
CA THR A 145 -6.18 1.74 -10.35
C THR A 145 -6.07 0.60 -9.35
N LYS A 146 -6.85 0.65 -8.29
CA LYS A 146 -7.00 -0.48 -7.39
C LYS A 146 -8.16 -1.33 -7.88
N ALA A 147 -7.83 -2.43 -8.55
CA ALA A 147 -8.80 -3.37 -9.06
C ALA A 147 -9.60 -4.07 -7.94
N GLU A 148 -10.78 -4.55 -8.28
CA GLU A 148 -11.54 -5.46 -7.40
C GLU A 148 -10.86 -6.83 -7.32
N ILE A 149 -11.26 -7.64 -6.33
CA ILE A 149 -10.67 -8.97 -6.13
C ILE A 149 -10.95 -9.85 -7.36
N GLY A 150 -9.88 -10.22 -8.07
CA GLY A 150 -9.94 -11.06 -9.28
C GLY A 150 -9.52 -10.34 -10.56
N ASP A 151 -9.44 -9.01 -10.54
CA ASP A 151 -8.91 -8.21 -11.63
C ASP A 151 -7.47 -7.75 -11.33
N HIS A 152 -6.76 -7.34 -12.36
CA HIS A 152 -5.41 -6.79 -12.25
C HIS A 152 -5.44 -5.26 -12.16
N ASP A 153 -4.57 -4.70 -11.32
CA ASP A 153 -4.35 -3.26 -11.25
C ASP A 153 -3.84 -2.75 -12.60
N GLU A 154 -4.48 -1.70 -13.13
CA GLU A 154 -4.09 -1.10 -14.40
C GLU A 154 -3.23 0.14 -14.16
N ASN A 155 -2.07 0.20 -14.82
CA ASN A 155 -1.25 1.41 -14.84
C ASN A 155 -2.00 2.53 -15.56
N ILE A 156 -2.13 3.68 -14.91
CA ILE A 156 -2.82 4.86 -15.45
C ILE A 156 -1.90 6.08 -15.44
N SER A 157 -2.22 7.09 -16.25
CA SER A 157 -1.51 8.37 -16.18
C SER A 157 -1.93 9.19 -14.96
N TYR A 158 -1.16 10.25 -14.66
CA TYR A 158 -1.53 11.19 -13.61
C TYR A 158 -2.89 11.83 -13.87
N GLU A 159 -3.16 12.23 -15.13
CA GLU A 159 -4.43 12.83 -15.55
C GLU A 159 -5.59 11.85 -15.37
N GLN A 160 -5.40 10.60 -15.76
CA GLN A 160 -6.41 9.55 -15.54
C GLN A 160 -6.66 9.31 -14.04
N SER A 161 -5.64 9.46 -13.18
CA SER A 161 -5.83 9.35 -11.74
C SER A 161 -6.72 10.46 -11.18
N ILE A 162 -6.63 11.68 -11.74
CA ILE A 162 -7.54 12.80 -11.41
C ILE A 162 -8.98 12.40 -11.75
N ASP A 163 -9.22 11.86 -12.94
CA ASP A 163 -10.57 11.49 -13.39
C ASP A 163 -11.19 10.37 -12.51
N VAL A 164 -10.36 9.39 -12.13
CA VAL A 164 -10.79 8.30 -11.23
C VAL A 164 -11.17 8.84 -9.85
N LEU A 165 -10.39 9.75 -9.32
CA LEU A 165 -10.65 10.38 -8.02
C LEU A 165 -11.84 11.33 -8.08
N GLU A 166 -11.98 12.10 -9.14
CA GLU A 166 -13.10 13.02 -9.34
C GLU A 166 -14.45 12.29 -9.40
N LYS A 167 -14.49 11.13 -10.07
CA LYS A 167 -15.71 10.28 -10.11
C LYS A 167 -16.14 9.81 -8.73
N LYS A 168 -15.18 9.49 -7.84
CA LYS A 168 -15.47 8.98 -6.49
C LYS A 168 -15.65 10.09 -5.45
N PHE A 169 -14.95 11.21 -5.64
CA PHE A 169 -14.92 12.35 -4.73
C PHE A 169 -15.08 13.64 -5.54
N PRO A 170 -16.31 13.98 -6.00
CA PRO A 170 -16.55 15.14 -6.84
C PRO A 170 -16.03 16.45 -6.23
N GLY A 171 -15.31 17.24 -7.01
CA GLY A 171 -14.67 18.49 -6.60
C GLY A 171 -13.31 18.33 -5.91
N HIS A 172 -12.81 17.10 -5.72
CA HIS A 172 -11.54 16.82 -5.02
C HIS A 172 -10.51 16.04 -5.85
N GLY A 173 -10.84 15.68 -7.09
CA GLY A 173 -9.97 14.82 -7.92
C GLY A 173 -8.57 15.35 -8.06
N LEU A 174 -8.40 16.58 -8.48
CA LEU A 174 -7.09 17.22 -8.65
C LEU A 174 -6.34 17.38 -7.32
N GLU A 175 -7.03 17.81 -6.26
CA GLU A 175 -6.43 17.98 -4.93
C GLU A 175 -5.84 16.65 -4.43
N TYR A 176 -6.64 15.57 -4.49
CA TYR A 176 -6.22 14.27 -4.00
C TYR A 176 -5.10 13.66 -4.86
N ALA A 177 -5.21 13.73 -6.19
CA ALA A 177 -4.16 13.25 -7.09
C ALA A 177 -2.82 13.98 -6.84
N THR A 178 -2.86 15.29 -6.66
CA THR A 178 -1.67 16.10 -6.36
C THR A 178 -1.04 15.68 -5.03
N LYS A 179 -1.83 15.59 -3.96
CA LYS A 179 -1.34 15.14 -2.65
C LYS A 179 -0.75 13.73 -2.71
N LEU A 180 -1.41 12.79 -3.36
CA LEU A 180 -0.93 11.43 -3.51
C LEU A 180 0.43 11.37 -4.22
N ARG A 181 0.57 12.09 -5.34
CA ARG A 181 1.83 12.20 -6.08
C ARG A 181 2.93 12.79 -5.20
N ASP A 182 2.67 13.95 -4.62
CA ASP A 182 3.70 14.72 -3.90
C ASP A 182 4.19 13.97 -2.66
N TYR A 183 3.29 13.37 -1.88
CA TYR A 183 3.68 12.55 -0.72
C TYR A 183 4.41 11.27 -1.11
N THR A 184 4.00 10.60 -2.19
CA THR A 184 4.66 9.37 -2.63
C THR A 184 6.07 9.66 -3.16
N CYS A 185 6.25 10.75 -3.91
CA CYS A 185 7.57 11.21 -4.36
C CYS A 185 8.47 11.59 -3.18
N LEU A 186 7.93 12.29 -2.17
CA LEU A 186 8.67 12.65 -0.97
C LEU A 186 9.13 11.42 -0.18
N LEU A 187 8.26 10.41 -0.03
CA LEU A 187 8.61 9.14 0.62
C LEU A 187 9.72 8.39 -0.12
N TYR A 188 9.70 8.38 -1.45
CA TYR A 188 10.73 7.74 -2.27
C TYR A 188 12.13 8.36 -2.02
N THR A 189 12.21 9.67 -1.81
CA THR A 189 13.48 10.38 -1.55
C THR A 189 13.92 10.33 -0.09
N SER A 190 13.06 9.83 0.81
CA SER A 190 13.39 9.70 2.23
C SER A 190 14.37 8.54 2.48
N PRO A 191 15.31 8.67 3.44
CA PRO A 191 16.23 7.59 3.78
C PRO A 191 15.45 6.37 4.28
N SER A 192 15.62 5.23 3.61
CA SER A 192 15.06 3.96 4.08
C SER A 192 15.79 3.49 5.34
N PRO A 193 15.10 2.98 6.35
CA PRO A 193 15.76 2.29 7.45
C PRO A 193 16.49 1.06 6.90
N ARG A 194 17.79 1.01 7.11
CA ARG A 194 18.64 -0.14 6.76
C ARG A 194 19.00 -0.92 8.01
#